data_d98a2a1fdf4be2d001f4da50e4478837
#
_entry.id   d98a2a1fdf4be2d001f4da50e4478837
#
_cell.length_a   1.000
_cell.length_b   1.000
_cell.length_c   1.000
_cell.angle_alpha   90.00
_cell.angle_beta   90.00
_cell.angle_gamma   90.00
#
_symmetry.space_group_name_H-M   'P 1'
#
loop_
_entity.id
_entity.type
_entity.pdbx_description
1 polymer ?
#
loop_
_entity_poly.entity_id
_entity_poly.type
_entity_poly.pdbx_seq_one_letter_code
_entity_poly.pdbx_strand_id
1 'polypeptide(L)'
;YNLIASAFGHHIYESRWLRDQKYLDQYIHVWFRGNGGQPMKKLATFSSWAADAILNRYKVNGNKEYMLDMLPDLESEYKRWESTHRLSSGLFWQGDVQDGMEESISGGRKKKYARPTINSYMFGNAKALSQMALLAGKKDEAALYEHKADTIKNLVENKLWSVKHGFFETYRTDSLANVREAIGYIPWYFNLPDANKYDLAWKQVTDEGGFLAPYGLTTAERRHPLFRMAGCCKCEWDGAIWPFATAQTMTAMANFMNNYKQTVLNDSTYFHLMELYV
;
A
#
# COMPACT_ATOMS: atom_id res chain seq x y z
N TYR A 1 20.33 12.84 12.33
CA TYR A 1 19.64 11.70 11.70
C TYR A 1 18.44 12.22 10.89
N ASN A 2 18.29 11.73 9.66
CA ASN A 2 17.14 12.08 8.82
C ASN A 2 16.02 11.05 8.99
N LEU A 3 14.80 11.50 9.24
CA LEU A 3 13.60 10.66 9.19
C LEU A 3 13.31 10.28 7.74
N ILE A 4 12.99 9.01 7.49
CA ILE A 4 12.66 8.46 6.17
C ILE A 4 11.14 8.28 6.10
N ALA A 5 10.48 9.13 5.30
CA ALA A 5 9.02 9.15 5.22
C ALA A 5 8.45 8.01 4.37
N SER A 6 9.15 7.52 3.36
CA SER A 6 8.69 6.43 2.50
C SER A 6 8.41 5.13 3.28
N ALA A 7 9.20 4.85 4.33
CA ALA A 7 9.03 3.65 5.16
C ALA A 7 8.09 3.84 6.36
N PHE A 8 7.38 4.97 6.48
CA PHE A 8 6.59 5.30 7.67
C PHE A 8 5.57 4.21 8.05
N GLY A 9 4.77 3.76 7.09
CA GLY A 9 3.80 2.69 7.33
C GLY A 9 4.44 1.37 7.74
N HIS A 10 5.56 0.98 7.10
CA HIS A 10 6.33 -0.21 7.46
C HIS A 10 6.87 -0.13 8.88
N HIS A 11 7.48 0.99 9.25
CA HIS A 11 8.05 1.16 10.60
C HIS A 11 6.99 0.99 11.69
N ILE A 12 5.77 1.50 11.49
CA ILE A 12 4.67 1.29 12.45
C ILE A 12 4.25 -0.19 12.46
N TYR A 13 4.11 -0.79 11.29
CA TYR A 13 3.66 -2.17 11.15
C TYR A 13 4.62 -3.17 11.81
N GLU A 14 5.92 -3.01 11.58
CA GLU A 14 6.96 -3.85 12.16
C GLU A 14 7.10 -3.60 13.66
N SER A 15 7.14 -2.32 14.07
CA SER A 15 7.33 -1.94 15.47
C SER A 15 6.11 -2.15 16.36
N ARG A 16 4.91 -2.46 15.81
CA ARG A 16 3.72 -2.76 16.63
C ARG A 16 3.91 -3.94 17.58
N TRP A 17 4.88 -4.81 17.29
CA TRP A 17 5.22 -5.98 18.08
C TRP A 17 6.27 -5.71 19.18
N LEU A 18 6.84 -4.50 19.22
CA LEU A 18 7.81 -4.15 20.26
C LEU A 18 7.16 -4.21 21.65
N ARG A 19 7.88 -4.79 22.60
CA ARG A 19 7.44 -4.85 24.01
C ARG A 19 7.35 -3.45 24.64
N ASP A 20 8.33 -2.57 24.37
CA ASP A 20 8.31 -1.17 24.79
C ASP A 20 7.82 -0.29 23.64
N GLN A 21 6.58 0.16 23.75
CA GLN A 21 5.91 0.96 22.72
C GLN A 21 6.32 2.44 22.70
N LYS A 22 7.05 2.91 23.72
CA LYS A 22 7.40 4.35 23.82
C LYS A 22 8.20 4.87 22.62
N TYR A 23 9.06 4.03 22.03
CA TYR A 23 9.85 4.43 20.86
C TYR A 23 8.96 4.61 19.64
N LEU A 24 7.96 3.74 19.47
CA LEU A 24 6.99 3.86 18.39
C LEU A 24 6.06 5.06 18.62
N ASP A 25 5.63 5.31 19.85
CA ASP A 25 4.84 6.47 20.23
C ASP A 25 5.57 7.77 19.88
N GLN A 26 6.84 7.88 20.27
CA GLN A 26 7.68 9.02 19.96
C GLN A 26 7.88 9.18 18.44
N TYR A 27 8.11 8.08 17.73
CA TYR A 27 8.27 8.10 16.28
C TYR A 27 7.03 8.64 15.56
N ILE A 28 5.84 8.14 15.90
CA ILE A 28 4.57 8.61 15.34
C ILE A 28 4.33 10.07 15.72
N HIS A 29 4.54 10.43 16.98
CA HIS A 29 4.37 11.80 17.47
C HIS A 29 5.27 12.79 16.72
N VAL A 30 6.53 12.44 16.49
CA VAL A 30 7.44 13.30 15.71
C VAL A 30 6.92 13.55 14.30
N TRP A 31 6.39 12.55 13.63
CA TRP A 31 5.85 12.73 12.28
C TRP A 31 4.63 13.65 12.23
N PHE A 32 3.70 13.49 13.15
CA PHE A 32 2.44 14.25 13.15
C PHE A 32 2.49 15.57 13.90
N ARG A 33 3.36 15.71 14.91
CA ARG A 33 3.37 16.87 15.82
C ARG A 33 4.78 17.45 16.09
N GLY A 34 5.81 16.90 15.48
CA GLY A 34 7.21 17.27 15.75
C GLY A 34 7.63 18.64 15.20
N ASN A 35 6.85 19.28 14.35
CA ASN A 35 7.11 20.60 13.80
C ASN A 35 6.27 21.66 14.53
N GLY A 36 6.60 21.91 15.80
CA GLY A 36 5.88 22.91 16.61
C GLY A 36 4.38 22.57 16.78
N GLY A 37 4.04 21.31 16.99
CA GLY A 37 2.65 20.83 17.08
C GLY A 37 1.99 20.55 15.72
N GLN A 38 2.73 20.70 14.62
CA GLN A 38 2.27 20.45 13.26
C GLN A 38 2.99 19.24 12.64
N PRO A 39 2.43 18.63 11.59
CA PRO A 39 3.08 17.53 10.88
C PRO A 39 4.43 17.96 10.29
N MET A 40 5.38 17.02 10.30
CA MET A 40 6.64 17.19 9.58
C MET A 40 6.37 17.36 8.08
N LYS A 41 7.01 18.35 7.45
CA LYS A 41 6.84 18.62 6.00
C LYS A 41 7.10 17.39 5.13
N LYS A 42 8.03 16.53 5.52
CA LYS A 42 8.36 15.28 4.80
C LYS A 42 7.24 14.25 4.81
N LEU A 43 6.31 14.28 5.76
CA LEU A 43 5.15 13.39 5.79
C LEU A 43 4.31 13.55 4.52
N ALA A 44 4.24 14.76 3.98
CA ALA A 44 3.51 15.09 2.76
C ALA A 44 4.19 14.61 1.45
N THR A 45 5.44 14.14 1.51
CA THR A 45 6.20 13.79 0.31
C THR A 45 6.01 12.36 -0.17
N PHE A 46 5.53 11.47 0.72
CA PHE A 46 5.29 10.07 0.40
C PHE A 46 3.89 9.65 0.82
N SER A 47 3.21 8.89 -0.03
CA SER A 47 1.94 8.26 0.35
C SER A 47 2.19 7.16 1.37
N SER A 48 1.27 6.99 2.32
CA SER A 48 1.37 5.95 3.33
C SER A 48 0.00 5.49 3.82
N TRP A 49 -0.01 4.35 4.51
CA TRP A 49 -1.20 3.78 5.15
C TRP A 49 -1.19 4.02 6.67
N ALA A 50 -0.93 5.26 7.07
CA ALA A 50 -0.73 5.64 8.47
C ALA A 50 -1.90 5.27 9.38
N ALA A 51 -3.14 5.55 8.95
CA ALA A 51 -4.33 5.23 9.75
C ALA A 51 -4.52 3.72 9.91
N ASP A 52 -4.33 2.95 8.83
CA ASP A 52 -4.38 1.50 8.89
C ASP A 52 -3.29 0.94 9.82
N ALA A 53 -2.07 1.45 9.71
CA ALA A 53 -0.95 0.99 10.54
C ALA A 53 -1.19 1.27 12.04
N ILE A 54 -1.71 2.45 12.39
CA ILE A 54 -2.03 2.81 13.78
C ILE A 54 -3.21 2.00 14.32
N LEU A 55 -4.24 1.74 13.51
CA LEU A 55 -5.32 0.84 13.88
C LEU A 55 -4.80 -0.59 14.14
N ASN A 56 -3.93 -1.09 13.28
CA ASN A 56 -3.34 -2.43 13.46
C ASN A 56 -2.38 -2.50 14.66
N ARG A 57 -1.70 -1.41 14.99
CA ARG A 57 -0.98 -1.30 16.25
C ARG A 57 -1.91 -1.41 17.46
N TYR A 58 -3.03 -0.70 17.44
CA TYR A 58 -4.06 -0.82 18.49
C TYR A 58 -4.56 -2.25 18.66
N LYS A 59 -4.80 -2.97 17.57
CA LYS A 59 -5.22 -4.37 17.60
C LYS A 59 -4.20 -5.30 18.30
N VAL A 60 -2.92 -4.93 18.32
CA VAL A 60 -1.86 -5.68 19.01
C VAL A 60 -1.74 -5.28 20.48
N ASN A 61 -1.70 -3.99 20.79
CA ASN A 61 -1.37 -3.50 22.13
C ASN A 61 -2.57 -3.07 23.00
N GLY A 62 -3.78 -2.97 22.39
CA GLY A 62 -5.02 -2.58 23.08
C GLY A 62 -5.08 -1.11 23.53
N ASN A 63 -4.07 -0.27 23.19
CA ASN A 63 -4.04 1.13 23.62
C ASN A 63 -5.01 2.01 22.82
N LYS A 64 -6.28 1.96 23.23
CA LYS A 64 -7.37 2.72 22.61
C LYS A 64 -7.19 4.22 22.77
N GLU A 65 -6.72 4.65 23.94
CA GLU A 65 -6.54 6.08 24.26
C GLU A 65 -5.56 6.74 23.27
N TYR A 66 -4.38 6.15 23.10
CA TYR A 66 -3.39 6.64 22.13
C TYR A 66 -3.94 6.66 20.70
N MET A 67 -4.63 5.59 20.27
CA MET A 67 -5.20 5.51 18.93
C MET A 67 -6.23 6.63 18.69
N LEU A 68 -7.09 6.91 19.69
CA LEU A 68 -8.09 7.97 19.59
C LEU A 68 -7.48 9.36 19.67
N ASP A 69 -6.39 9.56 20.42
CA ASP A 69 -5.63 10.81 20.43
C ASP A 69 -5.07 11.17 19.04
N MET A 70 -4.69 10.14 18.27
CA MET A 70 -4.16 10.32 16.91
C MET A 70 -5.25 10.52 15.85
N LEU A 71 -6.52 10.24 16.13
CA LEU A 71 -7.59 10.28 15.13
C LEU A 71 -7.71 11.62 14.39
N PRO A 72 -7.68 12.81 15.06
CA PRO A 72 -7.75 14.09 14.36
C PRO A 72 -6.58 14.34 13.40
N ASP A 73 -5.37 13.92 13.77
CA ASP A 73 -4.17 14.04 12.93
C ASP A 73 -4.30 13.19 11.67
N LEU A 74 -4.78 11.95 11.83
CA LEU A 74 -4.99 11.00 10.73
C LEU A 74 -6.09 11.47 9.78
N GLU A 75 -7.18 12.03 10.30
CA GLU A 75 -8.22 12.65 9.48
C GLU A 75 -7.70 13.85 8.69
N SER A 76 -6.90 14.70 9.33
CA SER A 76 -6.27 15.85 8.68
C SER A 76 -5.35 15.40 7.54
N GLU A 77 -4.53 14.36 7.78
CA GLU A 77 -3.64 13.78 6.77
C GLU A 77 -4.42 13.18 5.59
N TYR A 78 -5.48 12.43 5.87
CA TYR A 78 -6.37 11.90 4.83
C TYR A 78 -6.97 13.01 3.96
N LYS A 79 -7.53 14.05 4.58
CA LYS A 79 -8.12 15.20 3.89
C LYS A 79 -7.08 15.97 3.05
N ARG A 80 -5.83 16.06 3.54
CA ARG A 80 -4.73 16.68 2.80
C ARG A 80 -4.44 15.91 1.48
N TRP A 81 -4.32 14.60 1.53
CA TRP A 81 -4.16 13.77 0.32
C TRP A 81 -5.38 13.88 -0.59
N GLU A 82 -6.57 13.83 -0.04
CA GLU A 82 -7.82 13.97 -0.82
C GLU A 82 -7.88 15.31 -1.57
N SER A 83 -7.51 16.41 -0.92
CA SER A 83 -7.56 17.75 -1.54
C SER A 83 -6.47 17.98 -2.60
N THR A 84 -5.33 17.30 -2.50
CA THR A 84 -4.16 17.58 -3.34
C THR A 84 -3.92 16.53 -4.43
N HIS A 85 -4.40 15.29 -4.25
CA HIS A 85 -4.07 14.16 -5.12
C HIS A 85 -5.28 13.46 -5.73
N ARG A 86 -6.50 13.99 -5.59
CA ARG A 86 -7.70 13.42 -6.20
C ARG A 86 -7.85 13.88 -7.65
N LEU A 87 -8.06 12.93 -8.56
CA LEU A 87 -8.38 13.18 -9.97
C LEU A 87 -9.90 13.43 -10.13
N SER A 88 -10.28 14.02 -11.25
CA SER A 88 -11.68 14.18 -11.64
C SER A 88 -12.42 12.85 -11.78
N SER A 89 -11.71 11.76 -12.06
CA SER A 89 -12.25 10.38 -12.07
C SER A 89 -12.61 9.85 -10.69
N GLY A 90 -12.20 10.53 -9.60
CA GLY A 90 -12.34 10.09 -8.22
C GLY A 90 -11.18 9.24 -7.71
N LEU A 91 -10.31 8.70 -8.59
CA LEU A 91 -9.08 8.03 -8.21
C LEU A 91 -8.05 9.03 -7.67
N PHE A 92 -7.05 8.51 -6.95
CA PHE A 92 -5.91 9.30 -6.49
C PHE A 92 -4.70 9.09 -7.41
N TRP A 93 -3.94 10.15 -7.61
CA TRP A 93 -2.71 10.14 -8.39
C TRP A 93 -1.47 10.29 -7.52
N GLN A 94 -0.36 9.78 -8.01
CA GLN A 94 0.98 10.08 -7.49
C GLN A 94 2.06 9.83 -8.55
N GLY A 95 3.22 10.48 -8.41
CA GLY A 95 4.43 10.04 -9.09
C GLY A 95 5.03 8.81 -8.41
N ASP A 96 5.86 8.07 -9.12
CA ASP A 96 6.51 6.85 -8.58
C ASP A 96 7.44 7.12 -7.39
N VAL A 97 8.03 8.30 -7.30
CA VAL A 97 8.83 8.71 -6.14
C VAL A 97 7.99 8.84 -4.86
N GLN A 98 6.69 9.10 -4.99
CA GLN A 98 5.82 9.31 -3.83
C GLN A 98 5.36 8.00 -3.15
N ASP A 99 5.48 6.86 -3.79
CA ASP A 99 5.35 5.54 -3.14
C ASP A 99 6.71 4.88 -2.82
N GLY A 100 7.80 5.60 -3.07
CA GLY A 100 9.15 5.11 -2.83
C GLY A 100 9.63 4.09 -3.87
N MET A 101 8.99 4.05 -5.05
CA MET A 101 9.24 3.07 -6.11
C MET A 101 9.66 3.76 -7.42
N GLU A 102 10.76 4.49 -7.34
CA GLU A 102 11.31 5.28 -8.42
C GLU A 102 11.75 4.41 -9.61
N GLU A 103 11.64 4.97 -10.81
CA GLU A 103 12.01 4.29 -12.06
C GLU A 103 11.20 3.00 -12.33
N SER A 104 9.98 2.93 -11.83
CA SER A 104 9.07 1.83 -12.18
C SER A 104 8.60 1.94 -13.64
N ILE A 105 8.34 0.81 -14.30
CA ILE A 105 7.96 0.77 -15.72
C ILE A 105 6.69 1.59 -15.99
N SER A 106 5.71 1.48 -15.10
CA SER A 106 4.43 2.19 -15.23
C SER A 106 4.48 3.62 -14.72
N GLY A 107 5.53 4.02 -14.00
CA GLY A 107 5.63 5.25 -13.25
C GLY A 107 6.13 6.46 -14.03
N GLY A 108 6.66 7.40 -13.26
CA GLY A 108 7.30 8.62 -13.69
C GLY A 108 7.25 9.69 -12.61
N ARG A 109 8.42 10.24 -12.26
CA ARG A 109 8.62 11.15 -11.11
C ARG A 109 7.68 12.35 -11.06
N LYS A 110 7.26 12.85 -12.23
CA LYS A 110 6.39 14.02 -12.37
C LYS A 110 5.04 13.70 -13.00
N LYS A 111 4.72 12.42 -13.15
CA LYS A 111 3.47 11.99 -13.80
C LYS A 111 2.37 11.81 -12.77
N LYS A 112 1.19 12.34 -13.08
CA LYS A 112 -0.01 12.24 -12.24
C LYS A 112 -0.81 10.99 -12.64
N TYR A 113 -0.29 9.82 -12.34
CA TYR A 113 -0.92 8.55 -12.69
C TYR A 113 -1.68 7.96 -11.51
N ALA A 114 -2.81 7.31 -11.78
CA ALA A 114 -3.53 6.57 -10.76
C ALA A 114 -2.86 5.21 -10.56
N ARG A 115 -2.05 5.10 -9.50
CA ARG A 115 -1.31 3.89 -9.16
C ARG A 115 -2.07 3.02 -8.17
N PRO A 116 -1.97 1.69 -8.26
CA PRO A 116 -2.56 0.78 -7.27
C PRO A 116 -2.18 1.12 -5.83
N THR A 117 -0.92 1.55 -5.58
CA THR A 117 -0.40 1.92 -4.26
C THR A 117 -1.25 2.98 -3.57
N ILE A 118 -1.26 4.22 -4.08
CA ILE A 118 -1.98 5.32 -3.42
C ILE A 118 -3.47 5.04 -3.28
N ASN A 119 -4.09 4.42 -4.28
CA ASN A 119 -5.52 4.11 -4.22
C ASN A 119 -5.83 3.06 -3.15
N SER A 120 -4.98 2.05 -2.99
CA SER A 120 -5.10 1.06 -1.91
C SER A 120 -4.80 1.67 -0.54
N TYR A 121 -3.80 2.56 -0.43
CA TYR A 121 -3.49 3.25 0.82
C TYR A 121 -4.65 4.15 1.27
N MET A 122 -5.25 4.89 0.35
CA MET A 122 -6.42 5.72 0.66
C MET A 122 -7.65 4.89 1.02
N PHE A 123 -7.85 3.73 0.40
CA PHE A 123 -8.87 2.76 0.80
C PHE A 123 -8.61 2.24 2.23
N GLY A 124 -7.41 1.72 2.50
CA GLY A 124 -7.05 1.19 3.82
C GLY A 124 -7.17 2.23 4.93
N ASN A 125 -6.67 3.45 4.66
CA ASN A 125 -6.82 4.57 5.59
C ASN A 125 -8.30 4.92 5.84
N ALA A 126 -9.15 4.94 4.82
CA ALA A 126 -10.58 5.23 5.00
C ALA A 126 -11.26 4.13 5.84
N LYS A 127 -10.98 2.85 5.58
CA LYS A 127 -11.48 1.73 6.40
C LYS A 127 -11.04 1.84 7.86
N ALA A 128 -9.77 2.20 8.08
CA ALA A 128 -9.23 2.37 9.42
C ALA A 128 -9.88 3.56 10.14
N LEU A 129 -10.03 4.70 9.48
CA LEU A 129 -10.69 5.88 10.03
C LEU A 129 -12.17 5.61 10.37
N SER A 130 -12.87 4.85 9.52
CA SER A 130 -14.23 4.39 9.81
C SER A 130 -14.29 3.59 11.11
N GLN A 131 -13.40 2.60 11.28
CA GLN A 131 -13.34 1.77 12.49
C GLN A 131 -12.95 2.59 13.74
N MET A 132 -11.97 3.50 13.63
CA MET A 132 -11.56 4.37 14.72
C MET A 132 -12.68 5.31 15.14
N ALA A 133 -13.41 5.90 14.19
CA ALA A 133 -14.56 6.76 14.44
C ALA A 133 -15.70 6.00 15.16
N LEU A 134 -15.97 4.74 14.77
CA LEU A 134 -16.91 3.88 15.51
C LEU A 134 -16.48 3.66 16.96
N LEU A 135 -15.19 3.37 17.18
CA LEU A 135 -14.64 3.19 18.52
C LEU A 135 -14.69 4.49 19.37
N ALA A 136 -14.66 5.64 18.71
CA ALA A 136 -14.83 6.95 19.31
C ALA A 136 -16.32 7.34 19.53
N GLY A 137 -17.28 6.53 19.08
CA GLY A 137 -18.72 6.84 19.13
C GLY A 137 -19.22 7.82 18.06
N LYS A 138 -18.40 8.15 17.08
CA LYS A 138 -18.65 9.13 16.00
C LYS A 138 -19.26 8.44 14.77
N LYS A 139 -20.52 8.07 14.86
CA LYS A 139 -21.19 7.24 13.82
C LYS A 139 -21.26 7.88 12.44
N ASP A 140 -21.52 9.19 12.37
CA ASP A 140 -21.61 9.90 11.08
C ASP A 140 -20.27 9.99 10.36
N GLU A 141 -19.19 10.23 11.11
CA GLU A 141 -17.81 10.23 10.58
C GLU A 141 -17.44 8.81 10.10
N ALA A 142 -17.81 7.80 10.86
CA ALA A 142 -17.58 6.41 10.48
C ALA A 142 -18.27 6.05 9.15
N ALA A 143 -19.55 6.41 9.00
CA ALA A 143 -20.31 6.21 7.77
C ALA A 143 -19.71 6.97 6.58
N LEU A 144 -19.24 8.20 6.81
CA LEU A 144 -18.55 8.99 5.78
C LEU A 144 -17.29 8.29 5.25
N TYR A 145 -16.42 7.80 6.15
CA TYR A 145 -15.19 7.13 5.74
C TYR A 145 -15.46 5.76 5.13
N GLU A 146 -16.47 5.03 5.60
CA GLU A 146 -16.90 3.78 4.95
C GLU A 146 -17.35 4.03 3.51
N HIS A 147 -18.19 5.03 3.27
CA HIS A 147 -18.63 5.41 1.93
C HIS A 147 -17.44 5.82 1.02
N LYS A 148 -16.44 6.53 1.56
CA LYS A 148 -15.22 6.85 0.81
C LYS A 148 -14.44 5.60 0.43
N ALA A 149 -14.30 4.64 1.34
CA ALA A 149 -13.66 3.37 1.06
C ALA A 149 -14.38 2.59 -0.04
N ASP A 150 -15.69 2.45 0.04
CA ASP A 150 -16.50 1.76 -0.99
C ASP A 150 -16.38 2.43 -2.36
N THR A 151 -16.35 3.77 -2.38
CA THR A 151 -16.14 4.54 -3.62
C THR A 151 -14.78 4.23 -4.24
N ILE A 152 -13.71 4.23 -3.44
CA ILE A 152 -12.35 3.92 -3.91
C ILE A 152 -12.29 2.47 -4.39
N LYS A 153 -12.84 1.51 -3.64
CA LYS A 153 -12.90 0.10 -4.03
C LYS A 153 -13.50 -0.05 -5.43
N ASN A 154 -14.69 0.49 -5.63
CA ASN A 154 -15.39 0.42 -6.91
C ASN A 154 -14.55 1.03 -8.06
N LEU A 155 -13.87 2.14 -7.81
CA LEU A 155 -13.00 2.78 -8.80
C LEU A 155 -11.76 1.94 -9.11
N VAL A 156 -11.11 1.37 -8.11
CA VAL A 156 -9.93 0.50 -8.27
C VAL A 156 -10.30 -0.73 -9.09
N GLU A 157 -11.38 -1.43 -8.73
CA GLU A 157 -11.82 -2.64 -9.42
C GLU A 157 -12.22 -2.38 -10.88
N ASN A 158 -12.88 -1.25 -11.16
CA ASN A 158 -13.37 -0.94 -12.50
C ASN A 158 -12.36 -0.22 -13.40
N LYS A 159 -11.37 0.47 -12.83
CA LYS A 159 -10.45 1.31 -13.61
C LYS A 159 -9.01 0.80 -13.62
N LEU A 160 -8.56 0.12 -12.56
CA LEU A 160 -7.17 -0.35 -12.47
C LEU A 160 -7.02 -1.83 -12.81
N TRP A 161 -8.11 -2.60 -12.89
CA TRP A 161 -8.04 -4.00 -13.30
C TRP A 161 -7.90 -4.12 -14.82
N SER A 162 -6.82 -4.74 -15.25
CA SER A 162 -6.59 -5.14 -16.64
C SER A 162 -7.19 -6.51 -16.90
N VAL A 163 -8.30 -6.58 -17.63
CA VAL A 163 -8.89 -7.85 -18.06
C VAL A 163 -7.92 -8.64 -18.93
N LYS A 164 -7.16 -7.93 -19.79
CA LYS A 164 -6.15 -8.54 -20.68
C LYS A 164 -5.05 -9.26 -19.93
N HIS A 165 -4.55 -8.66 -18.84
CA HIS A 165 -3.44 -9.20 -18.08
C HIS A 165 -3.86 -9.94 -16.80
N GLY A 166 -5.14 -9.84 -16.39
CA GLY A 166 -5.61 -10.39 -15.14
C GLY A 166 -4.86 -9.81 -13.93
N PHE A 167 -4.65 -8.48 -13.91
CA PHE A 167 -3.81 -7.83 -12.91
C PHE A 167 -4.22 -6.38 -12.67
N PHE A 168 -3.99 -5.83 -11.47
CA PHE A 168 -4.16 -4.40 -11.21
C PHE A 168 -2.94 -3.63 -11.71
N GLU A 169 -3.20 -2.64 -12.55
CA GLU A 169 -2.17 -1.85 -13.22
C GLU A 169 -2.33 -0.35 -12.94
N THR A 170 -1.26 0.39 -13.12
CA THR A 170 -1.30 1.86 -13.13
C THR A 170 -2.17 2.35 -14.30
N TYR A 171 -3.15 3.20 -14.00
CA TYR A 171 -3.90 3.93 -15.02
C TYR A 171 -3.20 5.25 -15.33
N ARG A 172 -2.74 5.38 -16.54
CA ARG A 172 -2.09 6.59 -17.07
C ARG A 172 -3.15 7.63 -17.43
N THR A 173 -2.89 8.45 -18.41
CA THR A 173 -3.83 9.54 -18.79
C THR A 173 -5.16 8.99 -19.31
N ASP A 174 -5.10 7.92 -20.11
CA ASP A 174 -6.23 7.39 -20.90
C ASP A 174 -6.29 5.86 -20.96
N SER A 175 -5.27 5.18 -20.47
CA SER A 175 -5.13 3.72 -20.58
C SER A 175 -4.33 3.11 -19.43
N LEU A 176 -4.48 1.81 -19.26
CA LEU A 176 -3.64 1.01 -18.37
C LEU A 176 -2.21 0.92 -18.92
N ALA A 177 -1.25 0.75 -18.02
CA ALA A 177 0.18 0.78 -18.35
C ALA A 177 0.67 -0.44 -19.15
N ASN A 178 -0.14 -1.49 -19.24
CA ASN A 178 0.18 -2.76 -19.90
C ASN A 178 1.43 -3.46 -19.32
N VAL A 179 1.61 -3.37 -18.02
CA VAL A 179 2.68 -4.05 -17.29
C VAL A 179 2.18 -4.49 -15.92
N ARG A 180 2.53 -5.71 -15.51
CA ARG A 180 2.35 -6.17 -14.14
C ARG A 180 3.55 -5.73 -13.31
N GLU A 181 3.28 -5.05 -12.24
CA GLU A 181 4.28 -4.64 -11.23
C GLU A 181 3.81 -5.04 -9.84
N ALA A 182 4.72 -5.26 -8.90
CA ALA A 182 4.40 -5.71 -7.54
C ALA A 182 3.36 -4.82 -6.83
N ILE A 183 3.29 -3.54 -7.21
CA ILE A 183 2.26 -2.62 -6.71
C ILE A 183 0.82 -3.09 -7.01
N GLY A 184 0.62 -3.92 -8.00
CA GLY A 184 -0.69 -4.50 -8.33
C GLY A 184 -1.17 -5.55 -7.32
N TYR A 185 -0.33 -6.00 -6.38
CA TYR A 185 -0.74 -6.83 -5.24
C TYR A 185 -1.21 -6.01 -4.04
N ILE A 186 -0.91 -4.72 -3.98
CA ILE A 186 -1.24 -3.87 -2.81
C ILE A 186 -2.75 -3.80 -2.50
N PRO A 187 -3.69 -3.91 -3.45
CA PRO A 187 -5.12 -4.02 -3.10
C PRO A 187 -5.42 -5.12 -2.07
N TRP A 188 -4.77 -6.29 -2.17
CA TRP A 188 -4.95 -7.38 -1.18
C TRP A 188 -4.27 -7.12 0.17
N TYR A 189 -3.28 -6.23 0.23
CA TYR A 189 -2.72 -5.78 1.51
C TYR A 189 -3.81 -5.22 2.43
N PHE A 190 -4.83 -4.60 1.86
CA PHE A 190 -5.96 -4.00 2.59
C PHE A 190 -7.28 -4.77 2.43
N ASN A 191 -7.26 -5.98 1.87
CA ASN A 191 -8.47 -6.77 1.55
C ASN A 191 -9.49 -5.98 0.69
N LEU A 192 -9.01 -5.18 -0.27
CA LEU A 192 -9.84 -4.37 -1.12
C LEU A 192 -10.64 -5.20 -2.14
N PRO A 193 -10.04 -6.13 -2.91
CA PRO A 193 -10.72 -6.80 -4.01
C PRO A 193 -11.86 -7.71 -3.56
N ASP A 194 -12.89 -7.84 -4.41
CA ASP A 194 -13.93 -8.84 -4.23
C ASP A 194 -13.37 -10.27 -4.29
N ALA A 195 -13.90 -11.14 -3.45
CA ALA A 195 -13.52 -12.55 -3.45
C ALA A 195 -13.92 -13.25 -4.76
N ASN A 196 -13.11 -14.25 -5.18
CA ASN A 196 -13.34 -15.10 -6.34
C ASN A 196 -13.38 -14.39 -7.71
N LYS A 197 -12.91 -13.16 -7.80
CA LYS A 197 -12.99 -12.36 -9.04
C LYS A 197 -11.62 -12.05 -9.65
N TYR A 198 -10.61 -11.89 -8.81
CA TYR A 198 -9.29 -11.41 -9.21
C TYR A 198 -8.15 -12.38 -8.88
N ASP A 199 -8.47 -13.58 -8.41
CA ASP A 199 -7.56 -14.56 -7.84
C ASP A 199 -6.42 -14.99 -8.78
N LEU A 200 -6.68 -14.95 -10.10
CA LEU A 200 -5.69 -15.34 -11.13
C LEU A 200 -4.43 -14.46 -11.13
N ALA A 201 -4.50 -13.25 -10.59
CA ALA A 201 -3.33 -12.39 -10.42
C ALA A 201 -2.21 -13.08 -9.63
N TRP A 202 -2.57 -13.91 -8.65
CA TRP A 202 -1.63 -14.59 -7.78
C TRP A 202 -0.84 -15.73 -8.45
N LYS A 203 -1.24 -16.18 -9.63
CA LYS A 203 -0.43 -17.14 -10.42
C LYS A 203 0.91 -16.56 -10.85
N GLN A 204 1.05 -15.25 -10.89
CA GLN A 204 2.28 -14.59 -11.34
C GLN A 204 3.42 -14.69 -10.30
N VAL A 205 3.13 -15.00 -9.02
CA VAL A 205 4.19 -15.15 -8.00
C VAL A 205 4.96 -16.47 -8.13
N THR A 206 4.42 -17.46 -8.84
CA THR A 206 5.07 -18.74 -9.12
C THR A 206 5.52 -18.89 -10.57
N ASP A 207 5.29 -17.88 -11.39
CA ASP A 207 5.65 -17.86 -12.82
C ASP A 207 7.02 -17.20 -13.00
N GLU A 208 7.98 -17.92 -13.56
CA GLU A 208 9.34 -17.42 -13.86
C GLU A 208 9.34 -16.27 -14.87
N GLY A 209 8.37 -16.19 -15.76
CA GLY A 209 8.15 -15.03 -16.62
C GLY A 209 7.35 -13.92 -15.91
N GLY A 210 6.68 -14.25 -14.80
CA GLY A 210 6.01 -13.34 -13.90
C GLY A 210 6.99 -12.69 -12.91
N PHE A 211 6.78 -12.93 -11.62
CA PHE A 211 7.60 -12.31 -10.57
C PHE A 211 8.62 -13.25 -9.93
N LEU A 212 8.56 -14.56 -10.17
CA LEU A 212 9.47 -15.50 -9.54
C LEU A 212 10.89 -15.36 -10.08
N ALA A 213 11.85 -15.14 -9.17
CA ALA A 213 13.28 -15.12 -9.46
C ALA A 213 14.05 -15.96 -8.43
N PRO A 214 15.31 -16.33 -8.67
CA PRO A 214 16.07 -17.22 -7.78
C PRO A 214 16.20 -16.76 -6.33
N TYR A 215 16.07 -15.44 -6.08
CA TYR A 215 16.25 -14.82 -4.76
C TYR A 215 14.99 -14.07 -4.28
N GLY A 216 13.81 -14.41 -4.79
CA GLY A 216 12.55 -13.81 -4.35
C GLY A 216 11.72 -13.21 -5.48
N LEU A 217 10.80 -12.31 -5.13
CA LEU A 217 9.87 -11.70 -6.07
C LEU A 217 10.41 -10.37 -6.61
N THR A 218 10.43 -10.25 -7.94
CA THR A 218 10.82 -9.02 -8.64
C THR A 218 9.75 -7.92 -8.52
N THR A 219 10.12 -6.67 -8.74
CA THR A 219 9.18 -5.54 -8.68
C THR A 219 8.37 -5.35 -9.96
N ALA A 220 8.82 -5.91 -11.07
CA ALA A 220 8.09 -5.97 -12.34
C ALA A 220 8.12 -7.39 -12.91
N GLU A 221 7.16 -7.75 -13.76
CA GLU A 221 7.14 -9.04 -14.44
C GLU A 221 8.36 -9.23 -15.35
N ARG A 222 9.05 -10.36 -15.24
CA ARG A 222 10.32 -10.63 -15.91
C ARG A 222 10.21 -10.75 -17.44
N ARG A 223 9.02 -11.06 -17.96
CA ARG A 223 8.77 -11.14 -19.42
C ARG A 223 8.60 -9.76 -20.08
N HIS A 224 8.46 -8.68 -19.31
CA HIS A 224 8.23 -7.36 -19.89
C HIS A 224 9.49 -6.85 -20.59
N PRO A 225 9.40 -6.29 -21.83
CA PRO A 225 10.60 -5.84 -22.59
C PRO A 225 11.43 -4.76 -21.88
N LEU A 226 10.83 -3.99 -20.98
CA LEU A 226 11.52 -2.98 -20.17
C LEU A 226 11.98 -3.47 -18.80
N PHE A 227 11.84 -4.79 -18.53
CA PHE A 227 12.35 -5.38 -17.29
C PHE A 227 13.87 -5.19 -17.19
N ARG A 228 14.31 -4.72 -16.03
CA ARG A 228 15.72 -4.40 -15.79
C ARG A 228 16.06 -4.62 -14.32
N MET A 229 17.17 -5.27 -14.02
CA MET A 229 17.61 -5.47 -12.64
C MET A 229 18.60 -4.41 -12.16
N ALA A 230 19.27 -3.73 -13.08
CA ALA A 230 20.21 -2.65 -12.80
C ALA A 230 20.55 -1.92 -14.10
N GLY A 231 21.15 -0.74 -14.00
CA GLY A 231 21.82 -0.11 -15.14
C GLY A 231 21.44 1.32 -15.43
N CYS A 232 20.47 1.90 -14.72
CA CYS A 232 20.12 3.30 -14.93
C CYS A 232 20.49 4.20 -13.76
N CYS A 233 20.05 3.85 -12.58
CA CYS A 233 19.88 4.82 -11.52
C CYS A 233 20.16 4.21 -10.14
N LYS A 234 20.01 4.99 -9.06
CA LYS A 234 20.29 4.50 -7.69
C LYS A 234 19.12 3.70 -7.08
N CYS A 235 17.89 4.00 -7.49
CA CYS A 235 16.68 3.34 -7.00
C CYS A 235 15.87 2.91 -8.22
N GLU A 236 16.00 1.63 -8.60
CA GLU A 236 15.34 1.06 -9.78
C GLU A 236 14.29 0.05 -9.36
N TRP A 237 13.04 0.31 -9.74
CA TRP A 237 11.90 -0.55 -9.41
C TRP A 237 11.26 -1.18 -10.64
N ASP A 238 12.01 -1.23 -11.73
CA ASP A 238 11.62 -1.83 -13.00
C ASP A 238 12.07 -3.29 -13.14
N GLY A 239 12.42 -3.94 -12.03
CA GLY A 239 12.78 -5.35 -12.03
C GLY A 239 13.48 -5.86 -10.77
N ALA A 240 14.32 -5.07 -10.12
CA ALA A 240 15.08 -5.50 -8.95
C ALA A 240 14.20 -6.00 -7.80
N ILE A 241 14.73 -6.90 -6.98
CA ILE A 241 14.08 -7.36 -5.74
C ILE A 241 14.32 -6.33 -4.66
N TRP A 242 13.24 -5.83 -4.05
CA TRP A 242 13.30 -4.84 -2.99
C TRP A 242 12.62 -5.34 -1.70
N PRO A 243 13.25 -5.23 -0.51
CA PRO A 243 12.63 -5.61 0.77
C PRO A 243 11.27 -4.98 0.99
N PHE A 244 11.14 -3.70 0.65
CA PHE A 244 9.90 -2.94 0.76
C PHE A 244 8.74 -3.58 -0.03
N ALA A 245 8.96 -3.88 -1.32
CA ALA A 245 7.96 -4.54 -2.16
C ALA A 245 7.69 -5.99 -1.73
N THR A 246 8.74 -6.71 -1.34
CA THR A 246 8.62 -8.09 -0.85
C THR A 246 7.75 -8.13 0.40
N ALA A 247 8.00 -7.28 1.40
CA ALA A 247 7.20 -7.22 2.62
C ALA A 247 5.72 -6.91 2.33
N GLN A 248 5.44 -5.96 1.43
CA GLN A 248 4.07 -5.65 1.02
C GLN A 248 3.39 -6.80 0.28
N THR A 249 4.09 -7.42 -0.67
CA THR A 249 3.54 -8.54 -1.45
C THR A 249 3.28 -9.75 -0.57
N MET A 250 4.21 -10.10 0.33
CA MET A 250 4.03 -11.22 1.26
C MET A 250 2.89 -10.97 2.26
N THR A 251 2.71 -9.74 2.74
CA THR A 251 1.56 -9.37 3.59
C THR A 251 0.25 -9.48 2.80
N ALA A 252 0.21 -8.97 1.58
CA ALA A 252 -0.95 -9.10 0.70
C ALA A 252 -1.30 -10.56 0.40
N MET A 253 -0.27 -11.41 0.18
CA MET A 253 -0.41 -12.85 -0.03
C MET A 253 -0.98 -13.55 1.21
N ALA A 254 -0.47 -13.23 2.41
CA ALA A 254 -1.01 -13.76 3.66
C ALA A 254 -2.48 -13.36 3.87
N ASN A 255 -2.84 -12.11 3.59
CA ASN A 255 -4.23 -11.66 3.64
C ASN A 255 -5.11 -12.40 2.63
N PHE A 256 -4.62 -12.61 1.40
CA PHE A 256 -5.34 -13.36 0.38
C PHE A 256 -5.59 -14.82 0.82
N MET A 257 -4.58 -15.48 1.37
CA MET A 257 -4.71 -16.86 1.86
C MET A 257 -5.64 -16.99 3.06
N ASN A 258 -5.63 -16.02 3.97
CA ASN A 258 -6.40 -16.09 5.21
C ASN A 258 -7.84 -15.57 5.09
N ASN A 259 -8.08 -14.57 4.23
CA ASN A 259 -9.34 -13.84 4.21
C ASN A 259 -10.20 -14.12 2.98
N TYR A 260 -9.67 -14.84 1.97
CA TYR A 260 -10.36 -15.17 0.74
C TYR A 260 -10.51 -16.70 0.59
N LYS A 261 -11.70 -17.15 0.16
CA LYS A 261 -11.86 -18.53 -0.26
C LYS A 261 -11.20 -18.71 -1.63
N GLN A 262 -10.04 -19.32 -1.67
CA GLN A 262 -9.20 -19.43 -2.86
C GLN A 262 -8.53 -20.82 -2.97
N THR A 263 -8.03 -21.18 -4.15
CA THR A 263 -7.32 -22.42 -4.43
C THR A 263 -6.02 -22.21 -5.23
N VAL A 264 -5.61 -20.94 -5.37
CA VAL A 264 -4.46 -20.56 -6.23
C VAL A 264 -3.13 -20.68 -5.47
N LEU A 265 -3.15 -20.37 -4.19
CA LEU A 265 -1.97 -20.39 -3.32
C LEU A 265 -2.18 -21.35 -2.14
N ASN A 266 -1.08 -21.83 -1.59
CA ASN A 266 -1.04 -22.65 -0.38
C ASN A 266 0.17 -22.30 0.49
N ASP A 267 0.19 -22.84 1.71
CA ASP A 267 1.22 -22.57 2.71
C ASP A 267 2.63 -22.93 2.20
N SER A 268 2.77 -24.01 1.44
CA SER A 268 4.07 -24.40 0.87
C SER A 268 4.59 -23.36 -0.12
N THR A 269 3.70 -22.77 -0.95
CA THR A 269 4.09 -21.68 -1.85
C THR A 269 4.54 -20.45 -1.07
N TYR A 270 3.79 -20.07 -0.03
CA TYR A 270 4.15 -18.92 0.82
C TYR A 270 5.51 -19.14 1.50
N PHE A 271 5.71 -20.31 2.10
CA PHE A 271 6.95 -20.67 2.79
C PHE A 271 8.14 -20.70 1.82
N HIS A 272 7.98 -21.30 0.65
CA HIS A 272 9.01 -21.33 -0.38
C HIS A 272 9.45 -19.92 -0.81
N LEU A 273 8.51 -19.00 -1.03
CA LEU A 273 8.85 -17.62 -1.39
C LEU A 273 9.58 -16.88 -0.26
N MET A 274 9.27 -17.19 1.00
CA MET A 274 10.04 -16.68 2.14
C MET A 274 11.47 -17.24 2.14
N GLU A 275 11.65 -18.54 1.94
CA GLU A 275 12.96 -19.20 1.89
C GLU A 275 13.85 -18.63 0.78
N LEU A 276 13.29 -18.34 -0.38
CA LEU A 276 14.05 -17.76 -1.50
C LEU A 276 14.59 -16.36 -1.18
N TYR A 277 13.91 -15.64 -0.28
CA TYR A 277 14.27 -14.27 0.07
C TYR A 277 15.29 -14.19 1.22
N VAL A 278 15.35 -15.17 2.08
CA VAL A 278 16.27 -15.24 3.24
C VAL A 278 17.61 -15.87 2.85
#